data_a81045e0514231437e8f8cf092a105fc
#
_entry.id   a81045e0514231437e8f8cf092a105fc
#
_cell.length_a   1.000
_cell.length_b   1.000
_cell.length_c   1.000
_cell.angle_alpha   90.00
_cell.angle_beta   90.00
_cell.angle_gamma   90.00
#
_symmetry.space_group_name_H-M   'P 1'
#
loop_
_entity.id
_entity.type
_entity.pdbx_description
1 polymer ?
#
loop_
_entity_poly.entity_id
_entity_poly.type
_entity_poly.pdbx_seq_one_letter_code
_entity_poly.pdbx_strand_id
1 'polypeptide(L)'
;ARIHPLKDTINEVRETFAHLGFTEIIGDLSQSSFWNFDALFTPQDHPARELQDTFYLKGLNAKQLATPTQIKNVSNAHKKGWRYYWDIQEAKKMVLRTHTTCVTIKYLADKKPDEARIFSLGRVFRNEKVSYKHLVEFNQVEGIVVGKHITLRDLMGIQKEFYRKIGLTKVKFWPTFFPYTEPSLQSMVYNERLGKWIELFGMGIFRPEVTK
;
A
#
# COMPACT_ATOMS: atom_id res chain seq x y z
N ALA A 1 21.50 25.86 8.31
CA ALA A 1 20.04 25.61 8.22
C ALA A 1 19.71 24.32 8.97
N ARG A 2 18.65 24.31 9.78
CA ARG A 2 18.19 23.09 10.45
C ARG A 2 17.36 22.25 9.48
N ILE A 3 17.57 20.93 9.50
CA ILE A 3 16.76 19.99 8.72
C ILE A 3 15.36 19.93 9.35
N HIS A 4 14.33 19.84 8.52
CA HIS A 4 12.95 19.70 9.03
C HIS A 4 12.79 18.34 9.72
N PRO A 5 12.19 18.24 10.92
CA PRO A 5 12.08 16.99 11.68
C PRO A 5 11.47 15.83 10.91
N LEU A 6 10.49 16.09 10.04
CA LEU A 6 9.90 15.08 9.16
C LEU A 6 10.93 14.45 8.22
N LYS A 7 11.92 15.22 7.74
CA LYS A 7 12.97 14.69 6.86
C LYS A 7 13.89 13.73 7.60
N ASP A 8 14.20 14.03 8.86
CA ASP A 8 15.00 13.15 9.71
C ASP A 8 14.26 11.82 9.93
N THR A 9 12.96 11.88 10.25
CA THR A 9 12.11 10.68 10.38
C THR A 9 12.05 9.87 9.09
N ILE A 10 11.90 10.52 7.93
CA ILE A 10 11.89 9.83 6.63
C ILE A 10 13.24 9.13 6.38
N ASN A 11 14.35 9.75 6.70
CA ASN A 11 15.68 9.16 6.53
C ASN A 11 15.87 7.98 7.49
N GLU A 12 15.48 8.10 8.76
CA GLU A 12 15.51 7.02 9.74
C GLU A 12 14.70 5.79 9.29
N VAL A 13 13.51 6.01 8.72
CA VAL A 13 12.69 4.95 8.15
C VAL A 13 13.38 4.27 6.97
N ARG A 14 13.99 5.03 6.04
CA ARG A 14 14.75 4.48 4.91
C ARG A 14 15.93 3.63 5.37
N GLU A 15 16.73 4.16 6.30
CA GLU A 15 17.86 3.44 6.86
C GLU A 15 17.43 2.15 7.57
N THR A 16 16.32 2.20 8.31
CA THR A 16 15.74 1.03 8.96
C THR A 16 15.36 -0.05 7.96
N PHE A 17 14.66 0.30 6.87
CA PHE A 17 14.33 -0.66 5.80
C PHE A 17 15.57 -1.20 5.10
N ALA A 18 16.55 -0.35 4.82
CA ALA A 18 17.83 -0.78 4.22
C ALA A 18 18.56 -1.79 5.13
N HIS A 19 18.63 -1.54 6.43
CA HIS A 19 19.21 -2.48 7.41
C HIS A 19 18.43 -3.81 7.53
N LEU A 20 17.14 -3.81 7.21
CA LEU A 20 16.34 -5.03 7.15
C LEU A 20 16.45 -5.75 5.79
N GLY A 21 17.33 -5.27 4.90
CA GLY A 21 17.61 -5.87 3.60
C GLY A 21 16.59 -5.53 2.51
N PHE A 22 15.86 -4.43 2.65
CA PHE A 22 14.90 -3.97 1.63
C PHE A 22 15.54 -2.99 0.67
N THR A 23 15.10 -3.03 -0.59
CA THR A 23 15.45 -2.08 -1.66
C THR A 23 14.31 -1.09 -1.88
N GLU A 24 14.59 0.21 -1.92
CA GLU A 24 13.59 1.25 -2.18
C GLU A 24 13.18 1.26 -3.64
N ILE A 25 11.87 1.27 -3.89
CA ILE A 25 11.27 1.42 -5.22
C ILE A 25 10.53 2.75 -5.27
N ILE A 26 10.85 3.55 -6.26
CA ILE A 26 10.25 4.88 -6.47
C ILE A 26 9.24 4.80 -7.61
N GLY A 27 8.13 5.52 -7.48
CA GLY A 27 7.10 5.60 -8.52
C GLY A 27 6.39 6.95 -8.51
N ASP A 28 5.64 7.19 -9.60
CA ASP A 28 4.95 8.45 -9.83
C ASP A 28 3.84 8.72 -8.80
N LEU A 29 3.58 10.00 -8.56
CA LEU A 29 2.49 10.45 -7.67
C LEU A 29 1.11 10.24 -8.31
N SER A 30 1.02 10.33 -9.64
CA SER A 30 -0.19 10.04 -10.40
C SER A 30 -0.17 8.59 -10.88
N GLN A 31 -1.27 7.88 -10.67
CA GLN A 31 -1.42 6.49 -11.06
C GLN A 31 -2.74 6.29 -11.79
N SER A 32 -2.87 5.25 -12.60
CA SER A 32 -4.18 4.81 -13.07
C SER A 32 -4.95 4.14 -11.93
N SER A 33 -6.28 4.22 -11.96
CA SER A 33 -7.14 3.47 -11.04
C SER A 33 -6.86 1.96 -11.10
N PHE A 34 -6.40 1.46 -12.26
CA PHE A 34 -5.96 0.07 -12.41
C PHE A 34 -4.89 -0.30 -11.38
N TRP A 35 -3.76 0.43 -11.34
CA TRP A 35 -2.67 0.12 -10.40
C TRP A 35 -2.98 0.53 -8.97
N ASN A 36 -3.74 1.64 -8.80
CA ASN A 36 -4.08 2.12 -7.46
C ASN A 36 -5.13 1.26 -6.75
N PHE A 37 -6.00 0.56 -7.51
CA PHE A 37 -7.13 -0.19 -6.93
C PHE A 37 -7.33 -1.56 -7.56
N ASP A 38 -7.50 -1.67 -8.88
CA ASP A 38 -7.94 -2.91 -9.54
C ASP A 38 -6.92 -4.03 -9.35
N ALA A 39 -5.63 -3.76 -9.54
CA ALA A 39 -4.54 -4.72 -9.34
C ALA A 39 -4.42 -5.19 -7.87
N LEU A 40 -4.99 -4.44 -6.93
CA LEU A 40 -5.10 -4.78 -5.52
C LEU A 40 -6.46 -5.39 -5.16
N PHE A 41 -7.20 -5.87 -6.15
CA PHE A 41 -8.48 -6.53 -5.97
C PHE A 41 -9.53 -5.68 -5.22
N THR A 42 -9.38 -4.35 -5.22
CA THR A 42 -10.37 -3.42 -4.67
C THR A 42 -11.50 -3.24 -5.69
N PRO A 43 -12.76 -3.61 -5.40
CA PRO A 43 -13.86 -3.53 -6.36
C PRO A 43 -14.12 -2.10 -6.85
N GLN A 44 -14.69 -1.97 -8.06
CA GLN A 44 -14.86 -0.65 -8.68
C GLN A 44 -15.94 0.22 -8.02
N ASP A 45 -16.82 -0.38 -7.25
CA ASP A 45 -17.84 0.26 -6.40
C ASP A 45 -17.42 0.44 -4.95
N HIS A 46 -16.14 0.18 -4.61
CA HIS A 46 -15.66 0.33 -3.25
C HIS A 46 -15.65 1.81 -2.82
N PRO A 47 -16.12 2.14 -1.60
CA PRO A 47 -16.19 3.52 -1.09
C PRO A 47 -14.88 4.31 -1.20
N ALA A 48 -13.73 3.67 -0.98
CA ALA A 48 -12.42 4.32 -1.12
C ALA A 48 -12.13 4.91 -2.52
N ARG A 49 -12.90 4.54 -3.54
CA ARG A 49 -12.81 5.10 -4.90
C ARG A 49 -13.70 6.32 -5.12
N GLU A 50 -14.55 6.67 -4.16
CA GLU A 50 -15.41 7.83 -4.28
C GLU A 50 -14.61 9.13 -4.32
N LEU A 51 -15.18 10.17 -4.93
CA LEU A 51 -14.55 11.49 -5.05
C LEU A 51 -14.24 12.15 -3.71
N GLN A 52 -14.95 11.75 -2.66
CA GLN A 52 -14.71 12.23 -1.30
C GLN A 52 -13.46 11.63 -0.65
N ASP A 53 -12.94 10.50 -1.17
CA ASP A 53 -11.78 9.82 -0.59
C ASP A 53 -10.57 9.82 -1.54
N THR A 54 -10.80 9.98 -2.85
CA THR A 54 -9.77 9.91 -3.89
C THR A 54 -9.76 11.14 -4.78
N PHE A 55 -8.58 11.71 -5.05
CA PHE A 55 -8.40 12.78 -6.02
C PHE A 55 -8.26 12.23 -7.43
N TYR A 56 -9.29 12.37 -8.22
CA TYR A 56 -9.26 12.08 -9.66
C TYR A 56 -8.72 13.26 -10.46
N LEU A 57 -7.85 12.99 -11.42
CA LEU A 57 -7.31 13.99 -12.34
C LEU A 57 -8.31 14.19 -13.51
N LYS A 58 -9.11 15.23 -13.43
CA LYS A 58 -10.21 15.49 -14.36
C LYS A 58 -9.74 15.48 -15.81
N GLY A 59 -10.43 14.69 -16.65
CA GLY A 59 -10.16 14.60 -18.09
C GLY A 59 -8.90 13.81 -18.45
N LEU A 60 -8.17 13.26 -17.46
CA LEU A 60 -6.97 12.47 -17.73
C LEU A 60 -7.26 10.98 -17.59
N ASN A 61 -6.90 10.24 -18.63
CA ASN A 61 -6.96 8.79 -18.67
C ASN A 61 -5.60 8.22 -19.06
N ALA A 62 -5.27 7.06 -18.50
CA ALA A 62 -4.06 6.35 -18.87
C ALA A 62 -4.15 5.90 -20.35
N LYS A 63 -3.12 6.26 -21.13
CA LYS A 63 -3.00 5.82 -22.52
C LYS A 63 -2.70 4.32 -22.59
N GLN A 64 -1.84 3.85 -21.71
CA GLN A 64 -1.48 2.45 -21.56
C GLN A 64 -1.62 2.08 -20.10
N LEU A 65 -2.45 1.06 -19.80
CA LEU A 65 -2.68 0.60 -18.41
C LEU A 65 -1.61 -0.40 -17.97
N ALA A 66 -1.55 -1.52 -18.70
CA ALA A 66 -0.75 -2.69 -18.40
C ALA A 66 -0.67 -3.56 -19.67
N THR A 67 -0.01 -4.70 -19.59
CA THR A 67 -0.04 -5.69 -20.69
C THR A 67 -1.45 -6.30 -20.83
N PRO A 68 -1.83 -6.75 -22.05
CA PRO A 68 -3.13 -7.42 -22.25
C PRO A 68 -3.38 -8.59 -21.30
N THR A 69 -2.33 -9.33 -20.96
CA THR A 69 -2.40 -10.46 -20.02
C THR A 69 -2.71 -9.98 -18.60
N GLN A 70 -2.04 -8.95 -18.11
CA GLN A 70 -2.30 -8.38 -16.79
C GLN A 70 -3.74 -7.85 -16.69
N ILE A 71 -4.21 -7.11 -17.71
CA ILE A 71 -5.59 -6.61 -17.76
C ILE A 71 -6.60 -7.75 -17.71
N LYS A 72 -6.37 -8.81 -18.51
CA LYS A 72 -7.23 -10.00 -18.52
C LYS A 72 -7.26 -10.71 -17.18
N ASN A 73 -6.11 -10.88 -16.53
CA ASN A 73 -6.02 -11.53 -15.23
C ASN A 73 -6.79 -10.75 -14.16
N VAL A 74 -6.56 -9.44 -14.05
CA VAL A 74 -7.27 -8.56 -13.12
C VAL A 74 -8.78 -8.58 -13.37
N SER A 75 -9.22 -8.39 -14.62
CA SER A 75 -10.64 -8.44 -14.98
C SER A 75 -11.28 -9.78 -14.58
N ASN A 76 -10.60 -10.90 -14.84
CA ASN A 76 -11.10 -12.22 -14.47
C ASN A 76 -11.16 -12.43 -12.96
N ALA A 77 -10.16 -11.95 -12.21
CA ALA A 77 -10.16 -12.02 -10.76
C ALA A 77 -11.37 -11.27 -10.18
N HIS A 78 -11.62 -10.04 -10.65
CA HIS A 78 -12.78 -9.25 -10.23
C HIS A 78 -14.12 -9.92 -10.57
N LYS A 79 -14.27 -10.42 -11.81
CA LYS A 79 -15.50 -11.14 -12.24
C LYS A 79 -15.77 -12.38 -11.38
N LYS A 80 -14.75 -13.15 -11.05
CA LYS A 80 -14.89 -14.37 -10.24
C LYS A 80 -15.12 -14.06 -8.76
N GLY A 81 -14.32 -13.16 -8.18
CA GLY A 81 -14.33 -12.88 -6.76
C GLY A 81 -15.49 -11.99 -6.32
N TRP A 82 -15.66 -10.87 -6.98
CA TRP A 82 -16.68 -9.88 -6.64
C TRP A 82 -17.97 -10.03 -7.43
N ARG A 83 -17.98 -10.81 -8.55
CA ARG A 83 -19.16 -11.15 -9.34
C ARG A 83 -19.90 -9.95 -9.95
N TYR A 84 -19.15 -8.95 -10.45
CA TYR A 84 -19.70 -7.79 -11.14
C TYR A 84 -19.04 -7.61 -12.52
N TYR A 85 -19.62 -6.73 -13.34
CA TYR A 85 -19.02 -6.32 -14.62
C TYR A 85 -17.87 -5.35 -14.36
N TRP A 86 -16.64 -5.79 -14.64
CA TRP A 86 -15.45 -4.93 -14.53
C TRP A 86 -15.31 -4.05 -15.75
N ASP A 87 -15.25 -2.72 -15.54
CA ASP A 87 -15.17 -1.70 -16.60
C ASP A 87 -13.73 -1.19 -16.76
N ILE A 88 -13.18 -1.35 -17.96
CA ILE A 88 -11.84 -0.86 -18.31
C ILE A 88 -11.78 0.68 -18.31
N GLN A 89 -12.88 1.38 -18.54
CA GLN A 89 -12.90 2.85 -18.54
C GLN A 89 -12.71 3.39 -17.12
N GLU A 90 -13.30 2.75 -16.12
CA GLU A 90 -13.05 3.06 -14.72
C GLU A 90 -11.57 2.83 -14.34
N ALA A 91 -10.99 1.73 -14.83
CA ALA A 91 -9.59 1.41 -14.59
C ALA A 91 -8.61 2.42 -15.21
N LYS A 92 -8.99 3.08 -16.31
CA LYS A 92 -8.17 4.08 -17.02
C LYS A 92 -8.10 5.43 -16.32
N LYS A 93 -9.05 5.77 -15.48
CA LYS A 93 -9.09 7.07 -14.80
C LYS A 93 -7.78 7.29 -14.02
N MET A 94 -7.20 8.49 -14.16
CA MET A 94 -5.99 8.86 -13.43
C MET A 94 -6.35 9.46 -12.06
N VAL A 95 -5.58 9.08 -11.05
CA VAL A 95 -5.73 9.53 -9.66
C VAL A 95 -4.39 9.99 -9.08
N LEU A 96 -4.42 10.82 -8.06
CA LEU A 96 -3.29 10.94 -7.14
C LEU A 96 -3.27 9.68 -6.26
N ARG A 97 -2.12 9.03 -6.16
CA ARG A 97 -2.01 7.75 -5.43
C ARG A 97 -2.46 7.89 -3.98
N THR A 98 -3.31 6.97 -3.53
CA THR A 98 -3.84 6.95 -2.17
C THR A 98 -2.98 6.13 -1.20
N HIS A 99 -2.03 5.39 -1.73
CA HIS A 99 -1.05 4.57 -1.01
C HIS A 99 0.16 4.28 -1.92
N THR A 100 1.24 3.76 -1.32
CA THR A 100 2.47 3.40 -2.06
C THR A 100 2.44 1.97 -2.60
N THR A 101 1.46 1.16 -2.24
CA THR A 101 1.28 -0.23 -2.73
C THR A 101 1.13 -0.30 -4.25
N CYS A 102 0.55 0.73 -4.89
CA CYS A 102 0.46 0.80 -6.34
C CYS A 102 1.83 0.77 -7.04
N VAL A 103 2.88 1.27 -6.39
CA VAL A 103 4.26 1.26 -6.90
C VAL A 103 4.88 -0.13 -6.78
N THR A 104 4.79 -0.72 -5.60
CA THR A 104 5.39 -2.02 -5.30
C THR A 104 4.70 -3.15 -6.05
N ILE A 105 3.36 -3.14 -6.15
CA ILE A 105 2.63 -4.17 -6.91
C ILE A 105 2.92 -4.08 -8.41
N LYS A 106 3.05 -2.87 -8.97
CA LYS A 106 3.44 -2.68 -10.35
C LYS A 106 4.83 -3.23 -10.61
N TYR A 107 5.80 -2.95 -9.73
CA TYR A 107 7.14 -3.52 -9.81
C TYR A 107 7.11 -5.05 -9.80
N LEU A 108 6.35 -5.67 -8.90
CA LEU A 108 6.22 -7.12 -8.84
C LEU A 108 5.58 -7.71 -10.11
N ALA A 109 4.56 -7.06 -10.65
CA ALA A 109 3.89 -7.49 -11.88
C ALA A 109 4.79 -7.40 -13.11
N ASP A 110 5.69 -6.41 -13.15
CA ASP A 110 6.64 -6.20 -14.26
C ASP A 110 7.88 -7.10 -14.15
N LYS A 111 8.41 -7.29 -12.94
CA LYS A 111 9.67 -8.02 -12.70
C LYS A 111 9.50 -9.50 -12.38
N LYS A 112 8.40 -9.88 -11.75
CA LYS A 112 8.06 -11.25 -11.31
C LYS A 112 9.22 -11.95 -10.58
N PRO A 113 9.82 -11.34 -9.57
CA PRO A 113 10.96 -11.93 -8.87
C PRO A 113 10.53 -13.16 -8.07
N ASP A 114 11.37 -14.21 -8.04
CA ASP A 114 11.18 -15.37 -7.17
C ASP A 114 11.38 -15.00 -5.70
N GLU A 115 12.28 -14.05 -5.42
CA GLU A 115 12.56 -13.51 -4.11
C GLU A 115 12.75 -12.00 -4.19
N ALA A 116 12.14 -11.26 -3.27
CA ALA A 116 12.29 -9.82 -3.16
C ALA A 116 12.02 -9.32 -1.74
N ARG A 117 12.75 -8.28 -1.35
CA ARG A 117 12.43 -7.39 -0.23
C ARG A 117 12.47 -5.98 -0.77
N ILE A 118 11.31 -5.40 -0.98
CA ILE A 118 11.17 -4.06 -1.55
C ILE A 118 10.31 -3.19 -0.67
N PHE A 119 10.57 -1.90 -0.66
CA PHE A 119 9.71 -0.92 -0.01
C PHE A 119 9.54 0.32 -0.89
N SER A 120 8.48 1.04 -0.66
CA SER A 120 8.24 2.36 -1.25
C SER A 120 7.83 3.33 -0.16
N LEU A 121 8.53 4.47 -0.10
CA LEU A 121 8.24 5.57 0.81
C LEU A 121 7.99 6.83 0.00
N GLY A 122 6.88 7.50 0.27
CA GLY A 122 6.60 8.76 -0.42
C GLY A 122 5.24 9.34 -0.09
N ARG A 123 4.97 10.48 -0.72
CA ARG A 123 3.70 11.20 -0.55
C ARG A 123 2.54 10.41 -1.12
N VAL A 124 1.44 10.42 -0.39
CA VAL A 124 0.14 9.88 -0.79
C VAL A 124 -0.94 10.92 -0.50
N PHE A 125 -2.08 10.79 -1.17
CA PHE A 125 -3.12 11.81 -1.16
C PHE A 125 -4.47 11.15 -0.88
N ARG A 126 -5.21 11.71 0.07
CA ARG A 126 -6.57 11.27 0.39
C ARG A 126 -7.44 12.49 0.57
N ASN A 127 -8.58 12.50 -0.10
CA ASN A 127 -9.53 13.60 -0.02
C ASN A 127 -10.39 13.50 1.25
N GLU A 128 -9.71 13.37 2.39
CA GLU A 128 -10.35 13.26 3.69
C GLU A 128 -10.58 14.64 4.31
N LYS A 129 -11.54 14.74 5.21
CA LYS A 129 -11.75 15.95 6.00
C LYS A 129 -10.53 16.18 6.90
N VAL A 130 -9.85 17.30 6.69
CA VAL A 130 -8.65 17.67 7.48
C VAL A 130 -8.95 17.72 8.96
N SER A 131 -8.14 17.07 9.76
CA SER A 131 -8.22 17.07 11.21
C SER A 131 -6.81 17.00 11.82
N TYR A 132 -6.70 17.01 13.13
CA TYR A 132 -5.40 16.84 13.81
C TYR A 132 -4.80 15.43 13.59
N LYS A 133 -5.56 14.49 13.07
CA LYS A 133 -5.12 13.11 12.75
C LYS A 133 -4.97 12.85 11.24
N HIS A 134 -5.66 13.63 10.40
CA HIS A 134 -5.79 13.35 8.98
C HIS A 134 -5.36 14.57 8.17
N LEU A 135 -4.38 14.38 7.33
CA LEU A 135 -3.90 15.34 6.34
C LEU A 135 -4.30 14.86 4.95
N VAL A 136 -4.59 15.80 4.05
CA VAL A 136 -4.87 15.51 2.63
C VAL A 136 -3.66 14.95 1.92
N GLU A 137 -2.46 15.38 2.30
CA GLU A 137 -1.16 14.89 1.83
C GLU A 137 -0.33 14.45 3.03
N PHE A 138 0.19 13.23 2.99
CA PHE A 138 1.09 12.69 4.01
C PHE A 138 2.06 11.68 3.41
N ASN A 139 3.09 11.30 4.18
CA ASN A 139 4.04 10.27 3.75
C ASN A 139 3.59 8.90 4.26
N GLN A 140 3.62 7.91 3.37
CA GLN A 140 3.40 6.51 3.70
C GLN A 140 4.62 5.70 3.31
N VAL A 141 4.93 4.71 4.12
CA VAL A 141 5.89 3.66 3.78
C VAL A 141 5.17 2.32 3.75
N GLU A 142 5.56 1.50 2.79
CA GLU A 142 5.10 0.12 2.65
C GLU A 142 6.27 -0.77 2.25
N GLY A 143 6.30 -1.98 2.78
CA GLY A 143 7.26 -3.01 2.40
C GLY A 143 6.58 -4.30 1.98
N ILE A 144 7.13 -4.97 0.97
CA ILE A 144 6.69 -6.28 0.51
C ILE A 144 7.87 -7.25 0.55
N VAL A 145 7.59 -8.46 1.01
CA VAL A 145 8.52 -9.59 0.94
C VAL A 145 7.93 -10.66 0.03
N VAL A 146 8.69 -11.09 -0.94
CA VAL A 146 8.40 -12.25 -1.81
C VAL A 146 9.42 -13.33 -1.53
N GLY A 147 8.98 -14.57 -1.43
CA GLY A 147 9.88 -15.71 -1.23
C GLY A 147 9.13 -17.00 -0.95
N LYS A 148 9.84 -18.11 -1.08
CA LYS A 148 9.32 -19.45 -0.74
C LYS A 148 9.14 -19.53 0.79
N HIS A 149 8.00 -20.10 1.21
CA HIS A 149 7.71 -20.38 2.62
C HIS A 149 7.57 -19.14 3.53
N ILE A 150 7.37 -17.94 2.96
CA ILE A 150 7.08 -16.73 3.75
C ILE A 150 5.72 -16.88 4.43
N THR A 151 5.69 -16.62 5.73
CA THR A 151 4.51 -16.80 6.57
C THR A 151 4.07 -15.47 7.22
N LEU A 152 2.86 -15.48 7.79
CA LEU A 152 2.39 -14.34 8.60
C LEU A 152 3.29 -14.09 9.82
N ARG A 153 3.90 -15.15 10.37
CA ARG A 153 4.86 -15.04 11.49
C ARG A 153 6.09 -14.24 11.08
N ASP A 154 6.62 -14.48 9.87
CA ASP A 154 7.77 -13.75 9.34
C ASP A 154 7.43 -12.27 9.16
N LEU A 155 6.26 -11.97 8.62
CA LEU A 155 5.76 -10.61 8.47
C LEU A 155 5.64 -9.89 9.81
N MET A 156 5.04 -10.53 10.83
CA MET A 156 4.95 -10.00 12.19
C MET A 156 6.33 -9.78 12.82
N GLY A 157 7.27 -10.70 12.56
CA GLY A 157 8.66 -10.60 13.02
C GLY A 157 9.38 -9.39 12.43
N ILE A 158 9.30 -9.22 11.12
CA ILE A 158 9.89 -8.07 10.40
C ILE A 158 9.30 -6.76 10.92
N GLN A 159 7.98 -6.70 11.11
CA GLN A 159 7.32 -5.48 11.58
C GLN A 159 7.68 -5.14 13.02
N LYS A 160 7.78 -6.14 13.91
CA LYS A 160 8.27 -5.92 15.30
C LYS A 160 9.70 -5.39 15.30
N GLU A 161 10.57 -5.96 14.47
CA GLU A 161 11.96 -5.51 14.37
C GLU A 161 12.05 -4.08 13.82
N PHE A 162 11.24 -3.75 12.80
CA PHE A 162 11.11 -2.38 12.31
C PHE A 162 10.72 -1.42 13.43
N TYR A 163 9.67 -1.73 14.19
CA TYR A 163 9.22 -0.89 15.31
C TYR A 163 10.28 -0.74 16.39
N ARG A 164 10.96 -1.83 16.73
CA ARG A 164 12.05 -1.80 17.71
C ARG A 164 13.17 -0.84 17.29
N LYS A 165 13.54 -0.86 16.01
CA LYS A 165 14.60 0.01 15.46
C LYS A 165 14.24 1.50 15.49
N ILE A 166 12.96 1.85 15.37
CA ILE A 166 12.48 3.23 15.50
C ILE A 166 11.98 3.59 16.90
N GLY A 167 12.33 2.76 17.92
CA GLY A 167 12.05 3.05 19.32
C GLY A 167 10.65 2.71 19.82
N LEU A 168 9.84 1.96 19.05
CA LEU A 168 8.48 1.56 19.40
C LEU A 168 8.47 0.11 19.87
N THR A 169 8.39 -0.12 21.18
CA THR A 169 8.54 -1.46 21.78
C THR A 169 7.22 -2.13 22.17
N LYS A 170 6.18 -1.32 22.49
CA LYS A 170 4.86 -1.85 22.86
C LYS A 170 3.99 -1.97 21.61
N VAL A 171 3.87 -3.18 21.07
CA VAL A 171 3.15 -3.47 19.81
C VAL A 171 2.08 -4.53 20.04
N LYS A 172 0.91 -4.33 19.46
CA LYS A 172 -0.19 -5.31 19.38
C LYS A 172 -0.62 -5.52 17.93
N PHE A 173 -1.16 -6.69 17.63
CA PHE A 173 -1.72 -7.04 16.32
C PHE A 173 -3.18 -7.45 16.50
N TRP A 174 -4.05 -6.93 15.62
CA TRP A 174 -5.48 -7.25 15.59
C TRP A 174 -5.89 -7.77 14.23
N PRO A 175 -6.76 -8.77 14.15
CA PRO A 175 -7.38 -9.15 12.90
C PRO A 175 -8.15 -7.97 12.30
N THR A 176 -8.04 -7.80 10.99
CA THR A 176 -8.76 -6.77 10.23
C THR A 176 -9.10 -7.29 8.84
N PHE A 177 -9.65 -6.44 7.98
CA PHE A 177 -9.95 -6.77 6.60
C PHE A 177 -9.33 -5.76 5.65
N PHE A 178 -8.66 -6.29 4.59
CA PHE A 178 -8.29 -5.53 3.41
C PHE A 178 -8.67 -6.35 2.17
N PRO A 179 -9.15 -5.71 1.07
CA PRO A 179 -9.56 -6.44 -0.14
C PRO A 179 -8.47 -7.31 -0.76
N TYR A 180 -7.20 -6.93 -0.58
CA TYR A 180 -6.02 -7.51 -1.24
C TYR A 180 -5.25 -8.51 -0.37
N THR A 181 -5.57 -8.68 0.89
CA THR A 181 -4.88 -9.62 1.80
C THR A 181 -5.83 -10.58 2.52
N GLU A 182 -5.32 -11.79 2.78
CA GLU A 182 -5.98 -12.84 3.58
C GLU A 182 -4.90 -13.79 4.11
N PRO A 183 -4.65 -13.90 5.42
CA PRO A 183 -5.21 -13.09 6.50
C PRO A 183 -4.70 -11.65 6.51
N SER A 184 -5.48 -10.76 7.14
CA SER A 184 -5.14 -9.34 7.32
C SER A 184 -5.03 -8.99 8.78
N LEU A 185 -4.03 -8.20 9.14
CA LEU A 185 -3.81 -7.70 10.49
C LEU A 185 -3.61 -6.18 10.48
N GLN A 186 -4.01 -5.55 11.56
CA GLN A 186 -3.67 -4.17 11.91
C GLN A 186 -2.69 -4.18 13.07
N SER A 187 -1.59 -3.45 12.97
CA SER A 187 -0.69 -3.23 14.09
C SER A 187 -0.98 -1.92 14.80
N MET A 188 -0.87 -1.96 16.12
CA MET A 188 -1.01 -0.83 16.99
C MET A 188 0.22 -0.69 17.87
N VAL A 189 0.64 0.54 18.13
CA VAL A 189 1.72 0.86 19.06
C VAL A 189 1.20 1.73 20.19
N TYR A 190 1.75 1.55 21.37
CA TYR A 190 1.43 2.41 22.50
C TYR A 190 2.26 3.69 22.46
N ASN A 191 1.58 4.83 22.41
CA ASN A 191 2.24 6.12 22.47
C ASN A 191 2.26 6.61 23.93
N GLU A 192 3.43 6.59 24.56
CA GLU A 192 3.63 6.99 25.96
C GLU A 192 3.21 8.45 26.21
N ARG A 193 3.48 9.36 25.27
CA ARG A 193 3.16 10.79 25.42
C ARG A 193 1.66 11.06 25.40
N LEU A 194 0.90 10.26 24.63
CA LEU A 194 -0.55 10.39 24.50
C LEU A 194 -1.31 9.44 25.44
N GLY A 195 -0.61 8.52 26.11
CA GLY A 195 -1.22 7.54 26.99
C GLY A 195 -2.18 6.57 26.31
N LYS A 196 -2.02 6.33 24.98
CA LYS A 196 -2.98 5.50 24.22
C LYS A 196 -2.33 4.70 23.10
N TRP A 197 -3.09 3.68 22.65
CA TRP A 197 -2.76 2.90 21.47
C TRP A 197 -3.09 3.67 20.19
N ILE A 198 -2.17 3.64 19.23
CA ILE A 198 -2.32 4.28 17.91
C ILE A 198 -2.16 3.19 16.85
N GLU A 199 -3.08 3.18 15.89
CA GLU A 199 -2.95 2.35 14.69
C GLU A 199 -1.85 2.92 13.79
N LEU A 200 -0.95 2.04 13.29
CA LEU A 200 0.12 2.46 12.40
C LEU A 200 0.10 1.73 11.06
N PHE A 201 0.14 0.38 11.06
CA PHE A 201 0.25 -0.38 9.81
C PHE A 201 -0.88 -1.39 9.66
N GLY A 202 -1.47 -1.43 8.45
CA GLY A 202 -2.13 -2.61 7.95
C GLY A 202 -1.11 -3.57 7.35
N MET A 203 -1.31 -4.88 7.51
CA MET A 203 -0.44 -5.90 6.94
C MET A 203 -1.22 -7.19 6.66
N GLY A 204 -0.68 -8.04 5.82
CA GLY A 204 -1.27 -9.34 5.52
C GLY A 204 -0.52 -10.10 4.44
N ILE A 205 -1.00 -11.28 4.12
CA ILE A 205 -0.54 -12.08 3.00
C ILE A 205 -1.40 -11.72 1.79
N PHE A 206 -0.79 -11.40 0.65
CA PHE A 206 -1.55 -11.12 -0.57
C PHE A 206 -2.41 -12.32 -0.98
N ARG A 207 -3.64 -12.02 -1.37
CA ARG A 207 -4.58 -13.01 -1.86
C ARG A 207 -4.15 -13.55 -3.23
N PRO A 208 -4.53 -14.81 -3.57
CA PRO A 208 -4.27 -15.37 -4.90
C PRO A 208 -4.82 -14.53 -6.05
N GLU A 209 -5.90 -13.77 -5.84
CA GLU A 209 -6.50 -12.87 -6.82
C GLU A 209 -5.58 -11.69 -7.17
N VAL A 210 -4.63 -11.36 -6.29
CA VAL A 210 -3.61 -10.31 -6.52
C VAL A 210 -2.35 -10.89 -7.15
N THR A 211 -1.97 -12.13 -6.80
CA THR A 211 -0.67 -12.72 -7.16
C THR A 211 -0.69 -13.59 -8.43
N LYS A 212 -1.85 -13.91 -8.98
CA LYS A 212 -2.05 -14.68 -10.22
C LYS A 212 -2.36 -13.77 -11.41
#